data_0308d093c84272604fcb3610efc143fd
#
_entry.id   0308d093c84272604fcb3610efc143fd
#
_cell.length_a   1.000
_cell.length_b   1.000
_cell.length_c   1.000
_cell.angle_alpha   90.00
_cell.angle_beta   90.00
_cell.angle_gamma   90.00
#
_symmetry.space_group_name_H-M   'P 1'
#
loop_
_entity.id
_entity.type
_entity.pdbx_description
1 polymer ?
#
loop_
_entity_poly.entity_id
_entity_poly.type
_entity_poly.pdbx_seq_one_letter_code
_entity_poly.pdbx_strand_id
1 'polypeptide(L)'
;MKNKVIIPTILFIVVFILSITVLLKNKENNLPNNSTVQDNQQTEESQIVLFYGDGCPHCAIVEEYIKENKIQDKISFTQKEVYYNQGNAKELEEKAKICGLPTDSIGVPFLWDGEDCLIGDQDIINFFKQKINGQ
;
A
#
# COMPACT_ATOMS: atom_id res chain seq x y z
N MET A 1 22.91 -44.98 46.29
CA MET A 1 22.72 -43.57 46.72
C MET A 1 22.79 -42.56 45.55
N LYS A 2 22.54 -42.97 44.30
CA LYS A 2 22.66 -42.07 43.09
C LYS A 2 21.38 -41.40 42.64
N ASN A 3 20.22 -41.80 43.18
CA ASN A 3 18.93 -41.30 42.71
C ASN A 3 18.37 -40.05 43.43
N LYS A 4 18.99 -39.62 44.53
CA LYS A 4 18.52 -38.48 45.31
C LYS A 4 18.90 -37.12 44.73
N VAL A 5 19.88 -37.07 43.84
CA VAL A 5 20.34 -35.82 43.19
C VAL A 5 19.72 -35.62 41.80
N ILE A 6 19.30 -36.69 41.12
CA ILE A 6 18.79 -36.66 39.76
C ILE A 6 17.41 -36.02 39.67
N ILE A 7 16.53 -36.28 40.65
CA ILE A 7 15.15 -35.75 40.67
C ILE A 7 15.13 -34.22 40.79
N PRO A 8 15.88 -33.58 41.72
CA PRO A 8 15.89 -32.13 41.79
C PRO A 8 16.51 -31.45 40.53
N THR A 9 17.52 -32.07 39.91
CA THR A 9 18.14 -31.50 38.72
C THR A 9 17.21 -31.55 37.50
N ILE A 10 16.44 -32.61 37.34
CA ILE A 10 15.44 -32.72 36.25
C ILE A 10 14.33 -31.70 36.46
N LEU A 11 13.88 -31.52 37.70
CA LEU A 11 12.84 -30.53 38.01
C LEU A 11 13.31 -29.09 37.70
N PHE A 12 14.54 -28.74 38.02
CA PHE A 12 15.13 -27.43 37.67
C PHE A 12 15.20 -27.21 36.19
N ILE A 13 15.59 -28.21 35.39
CA ILE A 13 15.69 -28.12 33.92
C ILE A 13 14.29 -27.89 33.34
N VAL A 14 13.27 -28.62 33.79
CA VAL A 14 11.90 -28.47 33.29
C VAL A 14 11.35 -27.08 33.62
N VAL A 15 11.55 -26.57 34.84
CA VAL A 15 11.13 -25.22 35.22
C VAL A 15 11.87 -24.16 34.38
N PHE A 16 13.15 -24.35 34.10
CA PHE A 16 13.93 -23.41 33.33
C PHE A 16 13.48 -23.37 31.85
N ILE A 17 13.15 -24.53 31.26
CA ILE A 17 12.62 -24.62 29.90
C ILE A 17 11.24 -23.96 29.81
N LEU A 18 10.36 -24.18 30.81
CA LEU A 18 9.03 -23.53 30.85
C LEU A 18 9.14 -22.01 31.01
N SER A 19 10.11 -21.53 31.79
CA SER A 19 10.34 -20.09 31.96
C SER A 19 10.82 -19.44 30.64
N ILE A 20 11.69 -20.11 29.88
CA ILE A 20 12.18 -19.59 28.59
C ILE A 20 11.05 -19.55 27.56
N THR A 21 10.15 -20.54 27.53
CA THR A 21 9.03 -20.56 26.57
C THR A 21 8.02 -19.46 26.84
N VAL A 22 7.82 -19.08 28.12
CA VAL A 22 6.96 -17.97 28.50
C VAL A 22 7.59 -16.62 28.11
N LEU A 23 8.92 -16.47 28.30
CA LEU A 23 9.61 -15.24 27.93
C LEU A 23 9.68 -15.04 26.41
N LEU A 24 9.79 -16.12 25.62
CA LEU A 24 9.80 -16.05 24.16
C LEU A 24 8.41 -15.72 23.59
N LYS A 25 7.31 -16.15 24.25
CA LYS A 25 5.94 -15.79 23.87
C LYS A 25 5.56 -14.34 24.19
N ASN A 26 6.22 -13.70 25.17
CA ASN A 26 5.92 -12.32 25.55
C ASN A 26 6.64 -11.25 24.72
N LYS A 27 7.45 -11.62 23.73
CA LYS A 27 8.16 -10.64 22.90
C LYS A 27 7.37 -10.17 21.68
N GLU A 28 6.18 -10.71 21.44
CA GLU A 28 5.34 -10.31 20.29
C GLU A 28 4.21 -9.32 20.62
N ASN A 29 4.06 -8.87 21.87
CA ASN A 29 2.89 -8.07 22.24
C ASN A 29 3.23 -6.72 22.89
N ASN A 30 4.12 -5.92 22.30
CA ASN A 30 4.21 -4.50 22.68
C ASN A 30 4.52 -3.62 21.47
N LEU A 31 3.54 -3.51 20.58
CA LEU A 31 3.38 -2.36 19.69
C LEU A 31 2.06 -1.69 20.07
N PRO A 32 2.00 -0.38 20.29
CA PRO A 32 0.75 0.30 20.55
C PRO A 32 -0.06 0.31 19.26
N ASN A 33 -0.97 -0.65 19.14
CA ASN A 33 -1.86 -0.75 18.01
C ASN A 33 -3.15 -0.02 18.34
N ASN A 34 -3.28 1.20 17.83
CA ASN A 34 -4.59 1.83 17.71
C ASN A 34 -4.98 1.77 16.22
N SER A 35 -5.49 0.64 15.82
CA SER A 35 -6.28 0.53 14.58
C SER A 35 -7.08 -0.75 14.64
N THR A 36 -8.37 -0.59 14.72
CA THR A 36 -9.41 -1.59 14.58
C THR A 36 -9.21 -2.35 13.26
N VAL A 37 -8.74 -3.61 13.36
CA VAL A 37 -8.71 -4.51 12.21
C VAL A 37 -10.11 -5.03 12.02
N GLN A 38 -10.83 -4.50 11.07
CA GLN A 38 -11.93 -5.19 10.43
C GLN A 38 -11.35 -6.11 9.37
N ASP A 39 -11.65 -7.38 9.53
CA ASP A 39 -11.51 -8.44 8.56
C ASP A 39 -12.18 -7.99 7.24
N ASN A 40 -11.37 -7.65 6.25
CA ASN A 40 -11.85 -7.36 4.92
C ASN A 40 -11.41 -8.47 3.98
N GLN A 41 -12.40 -9.26 3.57
CA GLN A 41 -12.35 -9.91 2.28
C GLN A 41 -11.77 -8.96 1.23
N GLN A 42 -10.60 -9.30 0.76
CA GLN A 42 -9.92 -8.65 -0.34
C GLN A 42 -10.73 -8.93 -1.61
N THR A 43 -11.74 -8.10 -1.85
CA THR A 43 -12.20 -7.85 -3.21
C THR A 43 -10.98 -7.31 -3.94
N GLU A 44 -10.60 -7.91 -5.05
CA GLU A 44 -9.61 -7.36 -5.97
C GLU A 44 -10.19 -6.05 -6.53
N GLU A 45 -10.06 -5.00 -5.73
CA GLU A 45 -10.32 -3.64 -6.15
C GLU A 45 -9.26 -3.32 -7.19
N SER A 46 -9.67 -3.11 -8.42
CA SER A 46 -8.77 -2.71 -9.50
C SER A 46 -7.99 -1.50 -9.01
N GLN A 47 -6.69 -1.68 -8.74
CA GLN A 47 -5.85 -0.70 -8.08
C GLN A 47 -5.44 0.42 -9.05
N ILE A 48 -6.43 1.09 -9.63
CA ILE A 48 -6.17 2.29 -10.41
C ILE A 48 -5.76 3.41 -9.45
N VAL A 49 -4.57 3.95 -9.65
CA VAL A 49 -4.03 5.02 -8.80
C VAL A 49 -3.62 6.18 -9.70
N LEU A 50 -4.21 7.34 -9.47
CA LEU A 50 -3.83 8.60 -10.09
C LEU A 50 -2.95 9.39 -9.14
N PHE A 51 -1.69 9.59 -9.51
CA PHE A 51 -0.74 10.45 -8.80
C PHE A 51 -0.79 11.85 -9.41
N TYR A 52 -0.86 12.85 -8.54
CA TYR A 52 -0.94 14.25 -8.94
C TYR A 52 -0.07 15.13 -8.03
N GLY A 53 0.27 16.32 -8.51
CA GLY A 53 0.93 17.34 -7.70
C GLY A 53 0.01 18.53 -7.48
N ASP A 54 -0.03 19.06 -6.27
CA ASP A 54 -0.79 20.27 -5.97
C ASP A 54 -0.21 21.46 -6.75
N GLY A 55 -1.08 22.22 -7.43
CA GLY A 55 -0.67 23.31 -8.32
C GLY A 55 -0.10 22.88 -9.68
N CYS A 56 -0.13 21.61 -10.03
CA CYS A 56 0.29 21.12 -11.35
C CYS A 56 -0.76 21.44 -12.43
N PRO A 57 -0.44 22.23 -13.47
CA PRO A 57 -1.42 22.63 -14.48
C PRO A 57 -2.02 21.46 -15.28
N HIS A 58 -1.23 20.45 -15.65
CA HIS A 58 -1.69 19.25 -16.33
C HIS A 58 -2.55 18.35 -15.45
N CYS A 59 -2.27 18.32 -14.15
CA CYS A 59 -3.10 17.59 -13.18
C CYS A 59 -4.48 18.24 -13.07
N ALA A 60 -4.54 19.58 -13.09
CA ALA A 60 -5.81 20.31 -13.04
C ALA A 60 -6.73 19.98 -14.23
N ILE A 61 -6.16 19.78 -15.43
CA ILE A 61 -6.92 19.36 -16.63
C ILE A 61 -7.56 17.98 -16.42
N VAL A 62 -6.81 17.03 -15.86
CA VAL A 62 -7.34 15.69 -15.54
C VAL A 62 -8.42 15.77 -14.47
N GLU A 63 -8.19 16.55 -13.42
CA GLU A 63 -9.15 16.72 -12.33
C GLU A 63 -10.47 17.36 -12.81
N GLU A 64 -10.40 18.39 -13.67
CA GLU A 64 -11.58 18.99 -14.29
C GLU A 64 -12.37 17.96 -15.09
N TYR A 65 -11.68 17.16 -15.94
CA TYR A 65 -12.31 16.08 -16.71
C TYR A 65 -12.99 15.04 -15.79
N ILE A 66 -12.33 14.62 -14.72
CA ILE A 66 -12.87 13.67 -13.74
C ILE A 66 -14.16 14.22 -13.12
N LYS A 67 -14.15 15.48 -12.72
CA LYS A 67 -15.27 16.16 -12.08
C LYS A 67 -16.46 16.35 -13.04
N GLU A 68 -16.21 16.89 -14.22
CA GLU A 68 -17.25 17.17 -15.23
C GLU A 68 -17.98 15.90 -15.69
N ASN A 69 -17.23 14.81 -15.85
CA ASN A 69 -17.75 13.53 -16.33
C ASN A 69 -18.16 12.56 -15.21
N LYS A 70 -18.06 13.00 -13.94
CA LYS A 70 -18.39 12.20 -12.75
C LYS A 70 -17.72 10.82 -12.78
N ILE A 71 -16.42 10.81 -13.08
CA ILE A 71 -15.66 9.58 -13.27
C ILE A 71 -15.65 8.74 -11.99
N GLN A 72 -15.55 9.36 -10.82
CA GLN A 72 -15.56 8.69 -9.52
C GLN A 72 -16.86 7.92 -9.22
N ASP A 73 -17.97 8.32 -9.86
CA ASP A 73 -19.26 7.61 -9.72
C ASP A 73 -19.30 6.34 -10.59
N LYS A 74 -18.38 6.21 -11.57
CA LYS A 74 -18.39 5.16 -12.59
C LYS A 74 -17.22 4.19 -12.47
N ILE A 75 -16.08 4.68 -11.99
CA ILE A 75 -14.82 3.93 -11.90
C ILE A 75 -14.23 4.12 -10.52
N SER A 76 -13.90 3.01 -9.84
CA SER A 76 -13.17 3.08 -8.57
C SER A 76 -11.69 3.30 -8.85
N PHE A 77 -11.14 4.37 -8.28
CA PHE A 77 -9.70 4.68 -8.31
C PHE A 77 -9.33 5.57 -7.13
N THR A 78 -8.05 5.58 -6.76
CA THR A 78 -7.51 6.45 -5.72
C THR A 78 -6.71 7.59 -6.32
N GLN A 79 -6.75 8.76 -5.67
CA GLN A 79 -5.90 9.90 -6.02
C GLN A 79 -4.87 10.12 -4.92
N LYS A 80 -3.60 10.30 -5.31
CA LYS A 80 -2.48 10.45 -4.38
C LYS A 80 -1.64 11.67 -4.74
N GLU A 81 -1.60 12.64 -3.82
CA GLU A 81 -0.76 13.81 -3.92
C GLU A 81 0.70 13.45 -3.67
N VAL A 82 1.65 13.97 -4.49
CA VAL A 82 3.06 13.55 -4.42
C VAL A 82 4.06 14.68 -4.17
N TYR A 83 3.69 15.93 -4.30
CA TYR A 83 4.64 17.05 -4.08
C TYR A 83 4.96 17.26 -2.60
N TYR A 84 3.96 17.05 -1.74
CA TYR A 84 4.09 17.23 -0.29
C TYR A 84 4.02 15.91 0.49
N ASN A 85 3.52 14.84 -0.12
CA ASN A 85 3.44 13.52 0.50
C ASN A 85 4.55 12.58 0.00
N GLN A 86 5.62 12.48 0.77
CA GLN A 86 6.77 11.63 0.42
C GLN A 86 6.44 10.13 0.33
N GLY A 87 5.45 9.65 1.10
CA GLY A 87 4.99 8.27 1.02
C GLY A 87 4.36 7.95 -0.34
N ASN A 88 3.50 8.85 -0.82
CA ASN A 88 2.89 8.73 -2.15
C ASN A 88 3.93 8.93 -3.27
N ALA A 89 4.89 9.84 -3.09
CA ALA A 89 5.97 10.02 -4.06
C ALA A 89 6.81 8.75 -4.23
N LYS A 90 7.13 8.09 -3.14
CA LYS A 90 7.84 6.80 -3.17
C LYS A 90 7.01 5.71 -3.84
N GLU A 91 5.72 5.65 -3.60
CA GLU A 91 4.83 4.70 -4.28
C GLU A 91 4.77 4.97 -5.79
N LEU A 92 4.72 6.24 -6.22
CA LEU A 92 4.83 6.61 -7.62
C LEU A 92 6.14 6.10 -8.25
N GLU A 93 7.28 6.28 -7.58
CA GLU A 93 8.56 5.75 -8.03
C GLU A 93 8.55 4.22 -8.19
N GLU A 94 7.92 3.51 -7.26
CA GLU A 94 7.76 2.06 -7.32
C GLU A 94 6.92 1.63 -8.53
N LYS A 95 5.81 2.32 -8.83
CA LYS A 95 4.99 2.06 -10.01
C LYS A 95 5.73 2.36 -11.31
N ALA A 96 6.40 3.49 -11.40
CA ALA A 96 7.23 3.86 -12.55
C ALA A 96 8.33 2.82 -12.82
N LYS A 97 8.97 2.31 -11.77
CA LYS A 97 9.97 1.25 -11.88
C LYS A 97 9.40 -0.05 -12.44
N ILE A 98 8.19 -0.44 -12.04
CA ILE A 98 7.50 -1.61 -12.59
C ILE A 98 7.31 -1.46 -14.09
N CYS A 99 6.96 -0.25 -14.57
CA CYS A 99 6.81 0.06 -15.98
C CYS A 99 8.14 0.32 -16.72
N GLY A 100 9.28 0.13 -16.08
CA GLY A 100 10.60 0.37 -16.70
C GLY A 100 10.91 1.84 -16.99
N LEU A 101 10.25 2.76 -16.30
CA LEU A 101 10.45 4.21 -16.46
C LEU A 101 11.58 4.71 -15.56
N PRO A 102 12.30 5.79 -15.98
CA PRO A 102 13.30 6.44 -15.13
C PRO A 102 12.65 7.00 -13.86
N THR A 103 13.24 6.75 -12.70
CA THR A 103 12.68 7.18 -11.41
C THR A 103 13.16 8.55 -10.95
N ASP A 104 14.15 9.13 -11.62
CA ASP A 104 14.73 10.44 -11.31
C ASP A 104 14.01 11.62 -11.97
N SER A 105 13.07 11.36 -12.86
CA SER A 105 12.39 12.38 -13.66
C SER A 105 10.92 12.05 -13.98
N ILE A 106 10.22 11.44 -13.01
CA ILE A 106 8.81 11.07 -13.20
C ILE A 106 7.94 12.33 -13.11
N GLY A 107 7.18 12.60 -14.17
CA GLY A 107 6.20 13.68 -14.20
C GLY A 107 4.83 13.26 -13.66
N VAL A 108 4.03 14.24 -13.30
CA VAL A 108 2.61 14.10 -12.99
C VAL A 108 1.79 14.98 -13.94
N PRO A 109 0.54 14.62 -14.27
CA PRO A 109 -0.23 13.48 -13.73
C PRO A 109 0.30 12.13 -14.23
N PHE A 110 0.25 11.12 -13.35
CA PHE A 110 0.67 9.77 -13.63
C PHE A 110 -0.43 8.80 -13.15
N LEU A 111 -0.83 7.86 -13.98
CA LEU A 111 -1.82 6.86 -13.63
C LEU A 111 -1.22 5.46 -13.74
N TRP A 112 -1.40 4.68 -12.69
CA TRP A 112 -1.20 3.24 -12.65
C TRP A 112 -2.55 2.56 -12.76
N ASP A 113 -2.77 1.68 -13.73
CA ASP A 113 -4.07 1.03 -13.92
C ASP A 113 -4.17 -0.40 -13.35
N GLY A 114 -3.09 -0.85 -12.68
CA GLY A 114 -2.92 -2.19 -12.17
C GLY A 114 -1.89 -3.02 -12.95
N GLU A 115 -1.61 -2.63 -14.20
CA GLU A 115 -0.68 -3.32 -15.11
C GLU A 115 0.22 -2.34 -15.85
N ASP A 116 -0.35 -1.26 -16.39
CA ASP A 116 0.32 -0.27 -17.20
C ASP A 116 0.41 1.10 -16.52
N CYS A 117 1.35 1.92 -17.03
CA CYS A 117 1.56 3.30 -16.60
C CYS A 117 1.22 4.28 -17.70
N LEU A 118 0.40 5.28 -17.40
CA LEU A 118 0.06 6.37 -18.31
C LEU A 118 0.57 7.70 -17.73
N ILE A 119 1.15 8.54 -18.58
CA ILE A 119 1.76 9.80 -18.17
C ILE A 119 1.19 10.93 -19.01
N GLY A 120 0.82 12.00 -18.31
CA GLY A 120 0.26 13.20 -18.94
C GLY A 120 -1.26 13.18 -19.03
N ASP A 121 -1.82 14.38 -19.22
CA ASP A 121 -3.25 14.63 -19.18
C ASP A 121 -4.03 13.90 -20.27
N GLN A 122 -3.51 13.90 -21.51
CA GLN A 122 -4.22 13.33 -22.64
C GLN A 122 -4.39 11.81 -22.56
N ASP A 123 -3.33 11.09 -22.21
CA ASP A 123 -3.37 9.62 -22.12
C ASP A 123 -4.28 9.17 -20.98
N ILE A 124 -4.22 9.87 -19.85
CA ILE A 124 -5.06 9.58 -18.68
C ILE A 124 -6.53 9.89 -18.98
N ILE A 125 -6.84 11.00 -19.63
CA ILE A 125 -8.20 11.32 -20.07
C ILE A 125 -8.72 10.28 -21.05
N ASN A 126 -7.91 9.86 -22.01
CA ASN A 126 -8.28 8.83 -22.98
C ASN A 126 -8.55 7.48 -22.29
N PHE A 127 -7.75 7.11 -21.31
CA PHE A 127 -8.00 5.93 -20.47
C PHE A 127 -9.37 5.99 -19.83
N PHE A 128 -9.71 7.08 -19.13
CA PHE A 128 -11.01 7.22 -18.50
C PHE A 128 -12.16 7.19 -19.52
N LYS A 129 -12.01 7.82 -20.69
CA LYS A 129 -12.99 7.76 -21.77
C LYS A 129 -13.26 6.32 -22.23
N GLN A 130 -12.20 5.53 -22.42
CA GLN A 130 -12.33 4.14 -22.84
C GLN A 130 -13.00 3.28 -21.78
N LYS A 131 -12.62 3.45 -20.52
CA LYS A 131 -13.21 2.71 -19.39
C LYS A 131 -14.70 2.97 -19.20
N ILE A 132 -15.19 4.21 -19.40
CA ILE A 132 -16.62 4.54 -19.27
C ILE A 132 -17.45 4.19 -20.51
N ASN A 133 -16.85 4.13 -21.69
CA ASN A 133 -17.54 3.77 -22.94
C ASN A 133 -17.56 2.26 -23.22
N GLY A 134 -16.73 1.51 -22.53
CA GLY A 134 -16.63 0.05 -22.65
C GLY A 134 -17.46 -0.73 -21.62
N GLN A 135 -18.25 -0.04 -20.79
CA GLN A 135 -19.16 -0.63 -19.78
C GLN A 135 -20.55 -0.84 -20.34
#